data_b3bd2cae468626c957cf5a5b3b415ea8
#
_entry.id   b3bd2cae468626c957cf5a5b3b415ea8
#
_cell.length_a   1.000
_cell.length_b   1.000
_cell.length_c   1.000
_cell.angle_alpha   90.00
_cell.angle_beta   90.00
_cell.angle_gamma   90.00
#
_symmetry.space_group_name_H-M   'P 1'
#
loop_
_entity.id
_entity.type
_entity.pdbx_description
1 polymer ?
#
loop_
_entity_poly.entity_id
_entity_poly.type
_entity_poly.pdbx_seq_one_letter_code
_entity_poly.pdbx_strand_id
1 'polypeptide(L)'
;MPLSDSRPRRVDQQPAIDKLAKHMGGWKARHIALPGRVELVRATLSAMIIFQLMVLDPPMWLLKKVNKLLRGFLWAQDEEAAASRCLVNWSAVSRPREFGGLGILDIQKQGRALRCRWQWYHWTDPTRPWHTLPLPADPSADGLFHASTTIVVGDGRLTSFWDSHWANGLRPVDRWPELLRHCTKRRLSLREAVTGNRWMRLLKPNPSSLVLRQLCSLTELASGINFNDSVADHVIWRWTADGTYTAKSAYRCQFEGALRPDDKTLIWSSKVAPRVKTFLWLAARGRCLTADNLVVRGIAHNPVCLLCLAAPEMAKHLLVECTYTKRLLMGITDNLGGSFLQLRQMVAAPLPSQTLKDNWSAQLRLLQGEEKKTWKSAICLVSWMLWKERNNRVFNAAECTVPQLMGRIKDEARSWSAAGINLLDRLFEPP
;
A
#
# COMPACT_ATOMS: atom_id res chain seq x y z
N MET A 1 -27.48 -8.04 5.79
CA MET A 1 -26.66 -8.98 6.56
C MET A 1 -27.60 -9.72 7.48
N PRO A 2 -27.59 -11.05 7.53
CA PRO A 2 -28.48 -11.77 8.43
C PRO A 2 -28.12 -11.44 9.89
N LEU A 3 -29.13 -11.18 10.70
CA LEU A 3 -28.96 -11.08 12.15
C LEU A 3 -28.74 -12.50 12.68
N SER A 4 -27.60 -12.72 13.33
CA SER A 4 -27.22 -14.03 13.86
C SER A 4 -26.54 -13.85 15.20
N ASP A 5 -26.91 -14.68 16.17
CA ASP A 5 -26.31 -14.75 17.50
C ASP A 5 -24.96 -15.50 17.51
N SER A 6 -24.59 -16.08 16.38
CA SER A 6 -23.37 -16.87 16.20
C SER A 6 -22.51 -16.34 15.05
N ARG A 7 -21.28 -16.87 14.93
CA ARG A 7 -20.43 -16.55 13.78
C ARG A 7 -21.14 -16.89 12.47
N PRO A 8 -21.21 -15.96 11.48
CA PRO A 8 -21.86 -16.21 10.20
C PRO A 8 -21.28 -17.44 9.51
N ARG A 9 -22.15 -18.33 9.08
CA ARG A 9 -21.78 -19.52 8.34
C ARG A 9 -21.35 -19.16 6.91
N ARG A 10 -20.76 -20.10 6.23
CA ARG A 10 -20.31 -19.91 4.83
C ARG A 10 -21.46 -19.50 3.89
N VAL A 11 -22.64 -20.09 4.09
CA VAL A 11 -23.84 -19.78 3.30
C VAL A 11 -24.29 -18.33 3.47
N ASP A 12 -24.13 -17.76 4.67
CA ASP A 12 -24.55 -16.40 4.99
C ASP A 12 -23.63 -15.34 4.34
N GLN A 13 -22.40 -15.72 3.99
CA GLN A 13 -21.40 -14.87 3.36
C GLN A 13 -21.35 -15.02 1.84
N GLN A 14 -21.89 -16.12 1.29
CA GLN A 14 -21.88 -16.41 -0.14
C GLN A 14 -22.55 -15.31 -0.99
N PRO A 15 -23.70 -14.71 -0.60
CA PRO A 15 -24.35 -13.68 -1.40
C PRO A 15 -23.47 -12.45 -1.69
N ALA A 16 -22.53 -12.12 -0.80
CA ALA A 16 -21.61 -11.02 -1.04
C ALA A 16 -20.57 -11.36 -2.12
N ILE A 17 -20.11 -12.60 -2.15
CA ILE A 17 -19.21 -13.11 -3.19
C ILE A 17 -19.94 -13.11 -4.53
N ASP A 18 -21.16 -13.62 -4.56
CA ASP A 18 -21.97 -13.72 -5.78
C ASP A 18 -22.29 -12.33 -6.35
N LYS A 19 -22.60 -11.38 -5.45
CA LYS A 19 -22.79 -9.98 -5.85
C LYS A 19 -21.52 -9.39 -6.45
N LEU A 20 -20.34 -9.65 -5.85
CA LEU A 20 -19.06 -9.20 -6.37
C LEU A 20 -18.77 -9.83 -7.74
N ALA A 21 -18.94 -11.15 -7.88
CA ALA A 21 -18.75 -11.87 -9.14
C ALA A 21 -19.69 -11.35 -10.25
N LYS A 22 -20.96 -11.14 -9.94
CA LYS A 22 -21.95 -10.56 -10.88
C LYS A 22 -21.53 -9.18 -11.42
N HIS A 23 -20.93 -8.32 -10.58
CA HIS A 23 -20.45 -7.00 -11.00
C HIS A 23 -19.19 -7.08 -11.87
N MET A 24 -18.42 -8.15 -11.76
CA MET A 24 -17.22 -8.36 -12.57
C MET A 24 -17.49 -9.03 -13.93
N GLY A 25 -18.71 -9.46 -14.19
CA GLY A 25 -19.16 -10.25 -15.36
C GLY A 25 -18.23 -10.22 -16.56
N GLY A 26 -17.88 -11.40 -17.11
CA GLY A 26 -16.73 -11.62 -18.00
C GLY A 26 -16.56 -10.70 -19.22
N TRP A 27 -17.65 -10.15 -19.79
CA TRP A 27 -17.58 -9.23 -20.91
C TRP A 27 -16.98 -7.86 -20.54
N LYS A 28 -17.23 -7.35 -19.32
CA LYS A 28 -16.74 -6.04 -18.87
C LYS A 28 -15.23 -5.99 -18.78
N ALA A 29 -14.62 -7.04 -18.26
CA ALA A 29 -13.17 -7.11 -18.13
C ALA A 29 -12.45 -7.12 -19.48
N ARG A 30 -13.05 -7.72 -20.53
CA ARG A 30 -12.47 -7.84 -21.87
C ARG A 30 -12.43 -6.50 -22.62
N HIS A 31 -13.41 -5.61 -22.37
CA HIS A 31 -13.51 -4.33 -23.03
C HIS A 31 -12.81 -3.18 -22.29
N ILE A 32 -12.36 -3.41 -21.06
CA ILE A 32 -11.70 -2.38 -20.24
C ILE A 32 -10.19 -2.63 -20.23
N ALA A 33 -9.41 -1.65 -20.67
CA ALA A 33 -7.96 -1.70 -20.59
C ALA A 33 -7.47 -1.80 -19.13
N LEU A 34 -6.27 -2.37 -18.91
CA LEU A 34 -5.72 -2.60 -17.58
C LEU A 34 -5.80 -1.39 -16.63
N PRO A 35 -5.48 -0.15 -17.04
CA PRO A 35 -5.62 1.01 -16.16
C PRO A 35 -7.05 1.26 -15.68
N GLY A 36 -8.03 1.08 -16.56
CA GLY A 36 -9.45 1.16 -16.21
C GLY A 36 -9.89 0.08 -15.22
N ARG A 37 -9.37 -1.15 -15.40
CA ARG A 37 -9.62 -2.24 -14.45
C ARG A 37 -9.01 -1.95 -13.08
N VAL A 38 -7.80 -1.37 -13.02
CA VAL A 38 -7.18 -0.92 -11.77
C VAL A 38 -8.08 0.07 -11.03
N GLU A 39 -8.60 1.09 -11.74
CA GLU A 39 -9.46 2.10 -11.12
C GLU A 39 -10.81 1.51 -10.69
N LEU A 40 -11.39 0.59 -11.47
CA LEU A 40 -12.64 -0.06 -11.13
C LEU A 40 -12.50 -0.96 -9.88
N VAL A 41 -11.42 -1.75 -9.81
CA VAL A 41 -11.11 -2.54 -8.61
C VAL A 41 -10.91 -1.64 -7.40
N ARG A 42 -10.18 -0.54 -7.55
CA ARG A 42 -9.85 0.38 -6.49
C ARG A 42 -11.08 1.14 -5.96
N ALA A 43 -11.88 1.69 -6.86
CA ALA A 43 -12.97 2.61 -6.50
C ALA A 43 -14.29 1.89 -6.18
N THR A 44 -14.58 0.79 -6.86
CA THR A 44 -15.90 0.15 -6.82
C THR A 44 -15.87 -1.25 -6.21
N LEU A 45 -15.10 -2.17 -6.82
CA LEU A 45 -15.19 -3.58 -6.44
C LEU A 45 -14.68 -3.85 -5.01
N SER A 46 -13.60 -3.18 -4.61
CA SER A 46 -13.10 -3.28 -3.24
C SER A 46 -14.07 -2.68 -2.21
N ALA A 47 -14.86 -1.67 -2.59
CA ALA A 47 -15.82 -1.03 -1.70
C ALA A 47 -17.04 -1.93 -1.39
N MET A 48 -17.40 -2.86 -2.28
CA MET A 48 -18.60 -3.70 -2.14
C MET A 48 -18.60 -4.61 -0.90
N ILE A 49 -17.41 -4.95 -0.39
CA ILE A 49 -17.27 -5.82 0.79
C ILE A 49 -16.92 -5.05 2.06
N ILE A 50 -16.70 -3.72 1.98
CA ILE A 50 -16.27 -2.90 3.13
C ILE A 50 -17.26 -3.01 4.29
N PHE A 51 -18.56 -3.01 4.01
CA PHE A 51 -19.57 -3.10 5.04
C PHE A 51 -19.41 -4.35 5.93
N GLN A 52 -19.14 -5.50 5.29
CA GLN A 52 -18.91 -6.75 6.04
C GLN A 52 -17.62 -6.70 6.87
N LEU A 53 -16.58 -6.07 6.31
CA LEU A 53 -15.28 -5.91 6.99
C LEU A 53 -15.35 -5.01 8.21
N MET A 54 -16.36 -4.14 8.30
CA MET A 54 -16.54 -3.21 9.42
C MET A 54 -17.05 -3.89 10.69
N VAL A 55 -17.78 -4.98 10.53
CA VAL A 55 -18.54 -5.62 11.62
C VAL A 55 -17.90 -6.95 12.04
N LEU A 56 -17.40 -7.71 11.07
CA LEU A 56 -16.94 -9.07 11.31
C LEU A 56 -15.47 -9.24 10.91
N ASP A 57 -14.76 -10.07 11.65
CA ASP A 57 -13.47 -10.59 11.18
C ASP A 57 -13.73 -11.66 10.11
N PRO A 58 -13.43 -11.38 8.84
CA PRO A 58 -13.78 -12.28 7.76
C PRO A 58 -12.88 -13.53 7.80
N PRO A 59 -13.46 -14.73 7.64
CA PRO A 59 -12.68 -15.95 7.62
C PRO A 59 -11.74 -15.98 6.40
N MET A 60 -10.60 -16.64 6.55
CA MET A 60 -9.56 -16.69 5.52
C MET A 60 -10.03 -17.20 4.15
N TRP A 61 -11.02 -18.12 4.13
CA TRP A 61 -11.56 -18.60 2.86
C TRP A 61 -12.26 -17.49 2.05
N LEU A 62 -13.00 -16.59 2.75
CA LEU A 62 -13.66 -15.43 2.13
C LEU A 62 -12.63 -14.46 1.55
N LEU A 63 -11.61 -14.09 2.32
CA LEU A 63 -10.52 -13.22 1.86
C LEU A 63 -9.79 -13.81 0.65
N LYS A 64 -9.50 -15.13 0.69
CA LYS A 64 -8.86 -15.84 -0.43
C LYS A 64 -9.75 -15.80 -1.69
N LYS A 65 -11.05 -16.05 -1.56
CA LYS A 65 -11.99 -16.06 -2.69
C LYS A 65 -12.14 -14.66 -3.29
N VAL A 66 -12.34 -13.63 -2.45
CA VAL A 66 -12.43 -12.24 -2.91
C VAL A 66 -11.14 -11.80 -3.61
N ASN A 67 -9.98 -12.05 -3.01
CA ASN A 67 -8.70 -11.72 -3.64
C ASN A 67 -8.48 -12.48 -4.95
N LYS A 68 -8.97 -13.72 -5.07
CA LYS A 68 -8.92 -14.50 -6.32
C LYS A 68 -9.76 -13.84 -7.42
N LEU A 69 -10.98 -13.41 -7.09
CA LEU A 69 -11.87 -12.73 -8.02
C LEU A 69 -11.28 -11.38 -8.48
N LEU A 70 -10.85 -10.52 -7.55
CA LEU A 70 -10.25 -9.21 -7.88
C LEU A 70 -8.99 -9.35 -8.74
N ARG A 71 -8.16 -10.35 -8.46
CA ARG A 71 -6.96 -10.67 -9.23
C ARG A 71 -7.30 -11.19 -10.62
N GLY A 72 -8.31 -12.05 -10.73
CA GLY A 72 -8.84 -12.56 -12.01
C GLY A 72 -9.32 -11.41 -12.89
N PHE A 73 -10.17 -10.56 -12.37
CA PHE A 73 -10.65 -9.38 -13.08
C PHE A 73 -9.52 -8.46 -13.54
N LEU A 74 -8.54 -8.23 -12.67
CA LEU A 74 -7.42 -7.33 -12.99
C LEU A 74 -6.53 -7.89 -14.11
N TRP A 75 -6.13 -9.17 -14.04
CA TRP A 75 -5.06 -9.71 -14.87
C TRP A 75 -5.55 -10.62 -16.01
N ALA A 76 -6.51 -11.49 -15.74
CA ALA A 76 -6.93 -12.51 -16.69
C ALA A 76 -8.11 -12.12 -17.56
N GLN A 77 -8.83 -11.06 -17.20
CA GLN A 77 -10.11 -10.71 -17.84
C GLN A 77 -11.18 -11.80 -17.63
N ASP A 78 -11.01 -12.65 -16.64
CA ASP A 78 -11.83 -13.80 -16.34
C ASP A 78 -12.05 -13.93 -14.83
N GLU A 79 -13.06 -14.69 -14.39
CA GLU A 79 -13.40 -14.87 -12.98
C GLU A 79 -12.30 -15.60 -12.19
N GLU A 80 -11.50 -16.42 -12.85
CA GLU A 80 -10.44 -17.21 -12.21
C GLU A 80 -9.10 -17.11 -12.94
N ALA A 81 -8.22 -16.20 -12.50
CA ALA A 81 -6.84 -16.19 -12.99
C ALA A 81 -6.00 -17.27 -12.31
N ALA A 82 -5.36 -18.12 -13.08
CA ALA A 82 -4.20 -18.86 -12.62
C ALA A 82 -3.10 -17.87 -12.18
N ALA A 83 -2.34 -18.21 -11.13
CA ALA A 83 -1.27 -17.35 -10.63
C ALA A 83 -0.22 -17.00 -11.71
N SER A 84 0.00 -17.89 -12.67
CA SER A 84 0.89 -17.71 -13.82
C SER A 84 0.50 -16.57 -14.77
N ARG A 85 -0.77 -16.17 -14.80
CA ARG A 85 -1.23 -15.04 -15.61
C ARG A 85 -1.03 -13.68 -14.96
N CYS A 86 -0.68 -13.64 -13.67
CA CYS A 86 -0.48 -12.39 -12.95
C CYS A 86 0.86 -11.75 -13.31
N LEU A 87 0.86 -10.48 -13.67
CA LEU A 87 2.09 -9.74 -13.97
C LEU A 87 2.91 -9.46 -12.71
N VAL A 88 2.25 -9.15 -11.61
CA VAL A 88 2.86 -8.78 -10.33
C VAL A 88 2.14 -9.49 -9.18
N ASN A 89 2.89 -9.84 -8.14
CA ASN A 89 2.34 -10.44 -6.92
C ASN A 89 1.26 -9.56 -6.30
N TRP A 90 0.15 -10.17 -5.87
CA TRP A 90 -1.01 -9.48 -5.33
C TRP A 90 -0.68 -8.62 -4.10
N SER A 91 0.21 -9.09 -3.22
CA SER A 91 0.65 -8.31 -2.06
C SER A 91 1.39 -7.02 -2.43
N ALA A 92 2.06 -6.97 -3.59
CA ALA A 92 2.69 -5.76 -4.11
C ALA A 92 1.67 -4.84 -4.81
N VAL A 93 0.67 -5.42 -5.48
CA VAL A 93 -0.44 -4.70 -6.12
C VAL A 93 -1.30 -3.98 -5.08
N SER A 94 -1.62 -4.65 -3.97
CA SER A 94 -2.51 -4.15 -2.91
C SER A 94 -1.83 -3.24 -1.88
N ARG A 95 -0.58 -2.81 -2.12
CA ARG A 95 0.04 -1.75 -1.31
C ARG A 95 -0.51 -0.38 -1.68
N PRO A 96 -0.57 0.57 -0.74
CA PRO A 96 -0.79 1.98 -1.08
C PRO A 96 0.27 2.49 -2.07
N ARG A 97 -0.09 3.49 -2.86
CA ARG A 97 0.82 4.08 -3.87
C ARG A 97 2.11 4.64 -3.27
N GLU A 98 2.03 5.18 -2.06
CA GLU A 98 3.20 5.65 -1.31
C GLU A 98 4.17 4.53 -0.88
N PHE A 99 3.70 3.28 -0.85
CA PHE A 99 4.51 2.08 -0.60
C PHE A 99 4.74 1.27 -1.89
N GLY A 100 4.59 1.93 -3.04
CA GLY A 100 4.90 1.37 -4.36
C GLY A 100 3.86 0.42 -4.94
N GLY A 101 2.65 0.36 -4.39
CA GLY A 101 1.54 -0.42 -4.95
C GLY A 101 0.72 0.33 -5.99
N LEU A 102 -0.33 -0.32 -6.52
CA LEU A 102 -1.34 0.31 -7.37
C LEU A 102 -2.41 1.07 -6.58
N GLY A 103 -2.39 0.98 -5.24
CA GLY A 103 -3.40 1.58 -4.37
C GLY A 103 -4.72 0.82 -4.33
N ILE A 104 -4.74 -0.44 -4.78
CA ILE A 104 -5.85 -1.36 -4.54
C ILE A 104 -5.82 -1.73 -3.06
N LEU A 105 -6.98 -1.78 -2.41
CA LEU A 105 -7.06 -2.06 -0.97
C LEU A 105 -6.64 -3.51 -0.67
N ASP A 106 -5.76 -3.66 0.30
CA ASP A 106 -5.57 -4.92 1.00
C ASP A 106 -6.77 -5.12 1.94
N ILE A 107 -7.65 -6.03 1.55
CA ILE A 107 -8.95 -6.23 2.18
C ILE A 107 -8.81 -6.65 3.65
N GLN A 108 -7.81 -7.49 3.95
CA GLN A 108 -7.57 -7.95 5.32
C GLN A 108 -7.11 -6.79 6.22
N LYS A 109 -6.14 -6.01 5.76
CA LYS A 109 -5.65 -4.84 6.49
C LYS A 109 -6.72 -3.76 6.61
N GLN A 110 -7.52 -3.57 5.57
CA GLN A 110 -8.64 -2.62 5.61
C GLN A 110 -9.70 -3.03 6.61
N GLY A 111 -10.08 -4.32 6.64
CA GLY A 111 -11.01 -4.85 7.63
C GLY A 111 -10.53 -4.65 9.05
N ARG A 112 -9.25 -4.98 9.32
CA ARG A 112 -8.62 -4.75 10.63
C ARG A 112 -8.66 -3.26 11.02
N ALA A 113 -8.28 -2.38 10.10
CA ALA A 113 -8.35 -0.94 10.35
C ALA A 113 -9.77 -0.46 10.64
N LEU A 114 -10.77 -0.97 9.94
CA LEU A 114 -12.17 -0.59 10.17
C LEU A 114 -12.70 -1.08 11.52
N ARG A 115 -12.35 -2.29 11.94
CA ARG A 115 -12.80 -2.86 13.22
C ARG A 115 -12.09 -2.26 14.43
N CYS A 116 -10.84 -1.85 14.27
CA CYS A 116 -10.08 -1.15 15.30
C CYS A 116 -10.80 0.11 15.84
N ARG A 117 -11.70 0.73 15.06
CA ARG A 117 -12.50 1.89 15.49
C ARG A 117 -13.46 1.57 16.63
N TRP A 118 -13.89 0.33 16.78
CA TRP A 118 -14.79 -0.04 17.88
C TRP A 118 -14.11 0.10 19.23
N GLN A 119 -12.84 -0.31 19.32
CA GLN A 119 -11.99 -0.09 20.49
C GLN A 119 -11.81 1.42 20.74
N TRP A 120 -11.56 2.19 19.68
CA TRP A 120 -11.41 3.65 19.80
C TRP A 120 -12.67 4.30 20.37
N TYR A 121 -13.84 4.00 19.83
CA TYR A 121 -15.10 4.55 20.33
C TYR A 121 -15.45 4.07 21.73
N HIS A 122 -15.09 2.86 22.10
CA HIS A 122 -15.28 2.37 23.46
C HIS A 122 -14.49 3.22 24.48
N TRP A 123 -13.36 3.77 24.10
CA TRP A 123 -12.58 4.68 24.92
C TRP A 123 -13.06 6.13 24.89
N THR A 124 -13.54 6.64 23.75
CA THR A 124 -13.71 8.06 23.50
C THR A 124 -15.16 8.52 23.51
N ASP A 125 -16.11 7.61 23.41
CA ASP A 125 -17.53 7.96 23.27
C ASP A 125 -18.45 7.03 24.08
N PRO A 126 -18.58 7.29 25.39
CA PRO A 126 -19.45 6.49 26.27
C PRO A 126 -20.93 6.66 25.99
N THR A 127 -21.35 7.65 25.20
CA THR A 127 -22.76 7.92 24.87
C THR A 127 -23.37 6.94 23.88
N ARG A 128 -22.54 6.10 23.26
CA ARG A 128 -23.00 5.12 22.27
C ARG A 128 -23.85 4.04 22.88
N PRO A 129 -25.00 3.67 22.26
CA PRO A 129 -25.92 2.69 22.78
C PRO A 129 -25.30 1.32 23.09
N TRP A 130 -24.24 0.95 22.39
CA TRP A 130 -23.56 -0.34 22.57
C TRP A 130 -22.34 -0.27 23.51
N HIS A 131 -22.05 0.88 24.12
CA HIS A 131 -20.88 1.06 25.00
C HIS A 131 -20.84 0.09 26.19
N THR A 132 -22.00 -0.26 26.73
CA THR A 132 -22.12 -1.21 27.85
C THR A 132 -21.98 -2.67 27.44
N LEU A 133 -22.03 -2.95 26.12
CA LEU A 133 -21.88 -4.31 25.60
C LEU A 133 -20.40 -4.69 25.45
N PRO A 134 -20.06 -5.96 25.72
CA PRO A 134 -18.68 -6.42 25.44
C PRO A 134 -18.40 -6.36 23.95
N LEU A 135 -17.25 -5.80 23.59
CA LEU A 135 -16.81 -5.81 22.21
C LEU A 135 -16.51 -7.26 21.75
N PRO A 136 -16.85 -7.60 20.50
CA PRO A 136 -16.49 -8.91 19.94
C PRO A 136 -14.98 -9.14 20.02
N ALA A 137 -14.55 -10.34 20.37
CA ALA A 137 -13.15 -10.70 20.37
C ALA A 137 -12.57 -10.65 18.94
N ASP A 138 -11.64 -9.73 18.71
CA ASP A 138 -10.90 -9.58 17.46
C ASP A 138 -9.41 -9.36 17.76
N PRO A 139 -8.64 -10.45 18.00
CA PRO A 139 -7.23 -10.33 18.37
C PRO A 139 -6.39 -9.52 17.37
N SER A 140 -6.82 -9.50 16.11
CA SER A 140 -6.09 -8.77 15.06
C SER A 140 -6.31 -7.26 15.12
N ALA A 141 -7.53 -6.81 15.39
CA ALA A 141 -7.86 -5.40 15.58
C ALA A 141 -7.38 -4.90 16.95
N ASP A 142 -7.53 -5.72 17.99
CA ASP A 142 -7.02 -5.43 19.34
C ASP A 142 -5.51 -5.24 19.33
N GLY A 143 -4.77 -6.14 18.68
CA GLY A 143 -3.33 -6.02 18.52
C GLY A 143 -2.91 -4.74 17.78
N LEU A 144 -3.63 -4.37 16.72
CA LEU A 144 -3.39 -3.11 16.00
C LEU A 144 -3.69 -1.89 16.89
N PHE A 145 -4.80 -1.91 17.61
CA PHE A 145 -5.18 -0.83 18.53
C PHE A 145 -4.12 -0.60 19.59
N HIS A 146 -3.74 -1.65 20.29
CA HIS A 146 -2.73 -1.57 21.35
C HIS A 146 -1.35 -1.14 20.82
N ALA A 147 -0.91 -1.64 19.66
CA ALA A 147 0.35 -1.21 19.05
C ALA A 147 0.34 0.26 18.58
N SER A 148 -0.84 0.83 18.36
CA SER A 148 -1.04 2.15 17.74
C SER A 148 -1.48 3.24 18.71
N THR A 149 -1.73 2.88 19.98
CA THR A 149 -2.23 3.83 20.99
C THR A 149 -1.25 4.02 22.13
N THR A 150 -1.35 5.18 22.77
CA THR A 150 -0.76 5.47 24.08
C THR A 150 -1.89 5.82 25.04
N ILE A 151 -1.86 5.28 26.24
CA ILE A 151 -2.85 5.56 27.26
C ILE A 151 -2.23 6.55 28.25
N VAL A 152 -2.96 7.60 28.54
CA VAL A 152 -2.65 8.56 29.60
C VAL A 152 -3.60 8.28 30.75
N VAL A 153 -3.03 7.79 31.85
CA VAL A 153 -3.79 7.42 33.05
C VAL A 153 -4.19 8.68 33.79
N GLY A 154 -5.47 8.80 34.07
CA GLY A 154 -6.08 9.81 34.92
C GLY A 154 -6.61 9.17 36.21
N ASP A 155 -7.90 8.84 36.23
CA ASP A 155 -8.56 8.20 37.38
C ASP A 155 -8.35 6.67 37.45
N GLY A 156 -7.80 6.05 36.41
CA GLY A 156 -7.48 4.62 36.34
C GLY A 156 -8.69 3.69 36.18
N ARG A 157 -9.88 4.22 35.86
CA ARG A 157 -11.13 3.42 35.80
C ARG A 157 -11.32 2.73 34.43
N LEU A 158 -10.90 3.37 33.34
CA LEU A 158 -11.00 2.83 31.98
C LEU A 158 -9.76 2.01 31.60
N THR A 159 -8.61 2.32 32.17
CA THR A 159 -7.36 1.61 31.89
C THR A 159 -7.42 0.19 32.44
N SER A 160 -7.24 -0.82 31.58
CA SER A 160 -7.12 -2.21 31.99
C SER A 160 -5.76 -2.47 32.65
N PHE A 161 -5.76 -3.11 33.82
CA PHE A 161 -4.53 -3.46 34.53
C PHE A 161 -3.60 -4.36 33.71
N TRP A 162 -4.13 -5.36 33.03
CA TRP A 162 -3.32 -6.33 32.27
C TRP A 162 -3.12 -5.96 30.81
N ASP A 163 -4.12 -5.35 30.16
CA ASP A 163 -4.14 -5.23 28.70
C ASP A 163 -3.77 -3.82 28.18
N SER A 164 -3.64 -2.81 29.09
CA SER A 164 -3.29 -1.43 28.72
C SER A 164 -1.81 -1.10 28.88
N HIS A 165 -1.30 -0.13 28.10
CA HIS A 165 0.11 0.29 28.10
C HIS A 165 0.45 1.32 29.19
N TRP A 166 0.11 1.05 30.42
CA TRP A 166 0.39 1.96 31.55
C TRP A 166 1.76 1.74 32.18
N ALA A 167 2.34 0.55 32.07
CA ALA A 167 3.60 0.16 32.70
C ALA A 167 4.79 0.62 31.83
N ASN A 168 5.18 1.91 31.93
CA ASN A 168 6.25 2.50 31.11
C ASN A 168 6.05 2.26 29.60
N GLY A 169 4.80 2.38 29.13
CA GLY A 169 4.47 2.14 27.73
C GLY A 169 4.41 0.65 27.32
N LEU A 170 4.53 -0.25 28.26
CA LEU A 170 4.40 -1.71 28.06
C LEU A 170 3.06 -2.21 28.59
N ARG A 171 2.55 -3.29 27.99
CA ARG A 171 1.39 -4.01 28.49
C ARG A 171 1.85 -5.07 29.47
N PRO A 172 1.26 -5.12 30.69
CA PRO A 172 1.58 -6.17 31.65
C PRO A 172 1.40 -7.60 31.13
N VAL A 173 0.38 -7.83 30.28
CA VAL A 173 0.14 -9.14 29.67
C VAL A 173 1.32 -9.64 28.79
N ASP A 174 2.01 -8.74 28.11
CA ASP A 174 3.13 -9.09 27.23
C ASP A 174 4.43 -9.22 28.03
N ARG A 175 4.60 -8.40 29.06
CA ARG A 175 5.81 -8.34 29.86
C ARG A 175 5.86 -9.41 30.95
N TRP A 176 4.73 -9.75 31.55
CA TRP A 176 4.63 -10.69 32.66
C TRP A 176 3.59 -11.79 32.41
N PRO A 177 3.75 -12.61 31.37
CA PRO A 177 2.76 -13.61 30.97
C PRO A 177 2.57 -14.74 31.99
N GLU A 178 3.62 -15.14 32.72
CA GLU A 178 3.50 -16.20 33.74
C GLU A 178 2.74 -15.72 34.96
N LEU A 179 2.97 -14.46 35.37
CA LEU A 179 2.21 -13.85 36.46
C LEU A 179 0.70 -13.76 36.11
N LEU A 180 0.38 -13.38 34.84
CA LEU A 180 -1.01 -13.36 34.39
C LEU A 180 -1.64 -14.76 34.41
N ARG A 181 -0.93 -15.82 33.99
CA ARG A 181 -1.43 -17.22 34.07
C ARG A 181 -1.69 -17.67 35.52
N HIS A 182 -0.93 -17.09 36.42
CA HIS A 182 -1.07 -17.36 37.87
C HIS A 182 -2.19 -16.54 38.52
N CYS A 183 -2.76 -15.55 37.81
CA CYS A 183 -3.88 -14.73 38.30
C CYS A 183 -5.24 -15.40 38.02
N THR A 184 -6.14 -15.36 39.00
CA THR A 184 -7.50 -15.94 38.90
C THR A 184 -8.49 -15.05 38.19
N LYS A 185 -8.27 -13.73 38.18
CA LYS A 185 -9.14 -12.75 37.51
C LYS A 185 -8.35 -11.81 36.65
N ARG A 186 -8.57 -11.87 35.33
CA ARG A 186 -7.85 -11.04 34.36
C ARG A 186 -8.47 -9.64 34.17
N ARG A 187 -9.79 -9.55 34.21
CA ARG A 187 -10.51 -8.29 33.93
C ARG A 187 -10.58 -7.43 35.18
N LEU A 188 -9.67 -6.46 35.28
CA LEU A 188 -9.61 -5.45 36.36
C LEU A 188 -9.25 -4.12 35.73
N SER A 189 -9.86 -3.02 36.19
CA SER A 189 -9.33 -1.70 35.91
C SER A 189 -8.02 -1.48 36.68
N LEU A 190 -7.21 -0.55 36.20
CA LEU A 190 -5.94 -0.22 36.87
C LEU A 190 -6.21 0.27 38.29
N ARG A 191 -7.23 1.10 38.49
CA ARG A 191 -7.65 1.59 39.80
C ARG A 191 -8.07 0.46 40.72
N GLU A 192 -8.98 -0.43 40.26
CA GLU A 192 -9.41 -1.57 41.10
C GLU A 192 -8.25 -2.49 41.48
N ALA A 193 -7.30 -2.69 40.56
CA ALA A 193 -6.16 -3.55 40.84
C ALA A 193 -5.22 -2.95 41.87
N VAL A 194 -4.81 -1.69 41.69
CA VAL A 194 -3.79 -1.03 42.51
C VAL A 194 -4.32 -0.62 43.87
N THR A 195 -5.62 -0.22 43.99
CA THR A 195 -6.20 0.18 45.24
C THR A 195 -6.19 -1.01 46.22
N GLY A 196 -5.46 -0.83 47.33
CA GLY A 196 -5.31 -1.87 48.35
C GLY A 196 -4.63 -3.15 47.87
N ASN A 197 -3.85 -3.06 46.79
CA ASN A 197 -3.14 -4.20 46.17
C ASN A 197 -4.08 -5.40 45.84
N ARG A 198 -5.29 -5.11 45.41
CA ARG A 198 -6.34 -6.14 45.19
C ARG A 198 -5.87 -7.22 44.20
N TRP A 199 -5.08 -6.85 43.16
CA TRP A 199 -4.59 -7.79 42.16
C TRP A 199 -3.70 -8.89 42.76
N MET A 200 -2.95 -8.61 43.83
CA MET A 200 -2.09 -9.60 44.52
C MET A 200 -2.94 -10.67 45.20
N ARG A 201 -4.11 -10.28 45.76
CA ARG A 201 -5.03 -11.24 46.46
C ARG A 201 -5.68 -12.20 45.46
N LEU A 202 -5.59 -11.94 44.16
CA LEU A 202 -6.13 -12.77 43.09
C LEU A 202 -5.11 -13.75 42.51
N LEU A 203 -3.92 -13.85 43.10
CA LEU A 203 -2.91 -14.83 42.69
C LEU A 203 -3.21 -16.20 43.30
N LYS A 204 -2.93 -17.24 42.53
CA LYS A 204 -3.01 -18.63 42.96
C LYS A 204 -1.94 -18.90 44.02
N PRO A 205 -2.15 -19.89 44.95
CA PRO A 205 -1.11 -20.29 45.90
C PRO A 205 0.10 -20.92 45.17
N ASN A 206 1.20 -20.98 45.90
CA ASN A 206 2.49 -21.61 45.49
C ASN A 206 3.06 -21.05 44.18
N PRO A 207 3.37 -19.74 44.07
CA PRO A 207 3.99 -19.15 42.92
C PRO A 207 5.41 -19.68 42.70
N SER A 208 5.79 -19.93 41.45
CA SER A 208 7.16 -20.29 41.08
C SER A 208 8.10 -19.11 41.26
N SER A 209 9.42 -19.36 41.28
CA SER A 209 10.46 -18.31 41.41
C SER A 209 10.38 -17.29 40.28
N LEU A 210 9.95 -17.71 39.07
CA LEU A 210 9.73 -16.83 37.94
C LEU A 210 8.51 -15.91 38.15
N VAL A 211 7.42 -16.46 38.67
CA VAL A 211 6.22 -15.67 39.02
C VAL A 211 6.53 -14.67 40.13
N LEU A 212 7.32 -15.04 41.14
CA LEU A 212 7.73 -14.12 42.19
C LEU A 212 8.58 -12.96 41.64
N ARG A 213 9.54 -13.23 40.77
CA ARG A 213 10.32 -12.16 40.11
C ARG A 213 9.42 -11.21 39.28
N GLN A 214 8.48 -11.75 38.53
CA GLN A 214 7.51 -10.96 37.79
C GLN A 214 6.59 -10.15 38.70
N LEU A 215 6.19 -10.73 39.81
CA LEU A 215 5.39 -10.07 40.85
C LEU A 215 6.14 -8.85 41.44
N CYS A 216 7.38 -9.00 41.89
CA CYS A 216 8.19 -7.88 42.41
C CYS A 216 8.31 -6.74 41.39
N SER A 217 8.63 -7.08 40.11
CA SER A 217 8.79 -6.09 39.06
C SER A 217 7.49 -5.32 38.76
N LEU A 218 6.34 -6.00 38.72
CA LEU A 218 5.04 -5.34 38.49
C LEU A 218 4.61 -4.53 39.72
N THR A 219 4.87 -5.01 40.91
CA THR A 219 4.57 -4.29 42.18
C THR A 219 5.29 -2.96 42.25
N GLU A 220 6.58 -2.94 41.93
CA GLU A 220 7.39 -1.73 41.91
C GLU A 220 6.78 -0.66 40.96
N LEU A 221 6.38 -1.05 39.76
CA LEU A 221 5.72 -0.14 38.82
C LEU A 221 4.32 0.29 39.28
N ALA A 222 3.54 -0.64 39.83
CA ALA A 222 2.19 -0.35 40.28
C ALA A 222 2.14 0.58 41.51
N SER A 223 3.12 0.48 42.39
CA SER A 223 3.23 1.35 43.59
C SER A 223 3.56 2.81 43.22
N GLY A 224 4.17 3.07 42.07
CA GLY A 224 4.48 4.41 41.59
C GLY A 224 3.33 5.14 40.93
N ILE A 225 2.14 4.52 40.79
CA ILE A 225 1.00 5.13 40.10
C ILE A 225 0.26 6.08 41.03
N ASN A 226 0.14 7.32 40.59
CA ASN A 226 -0.70 8.33 41.22
C ASN A 226 -1.93 8.59 40.34
N PHE A 227 -3.13 8.39 40.89
CA PHE A 227 -4.38 8.69 40.22
C PHE A 227 -4.78 10.15 40.40
N ASN A 228 -5.31 10.74 39.34
CA ASN A 228 -5.95 12.05 39.38
C ASN A 228 -7.45 11.87 39.18
N ASP A 229 -8.22 11.97 40.27
CA ASP A 229 -9.68 11.77 40.26
C ASP A 229 -10.45 12.84 39.45
N SER A 230 -9.82 13.97 39.13
CA SER A 230 -10.42 15.06 38.36
C SER A 230 -10.26 14.85 36.85
N VAL A 231 -9.47 13.90 36.43
CA VAL A 231 -9.14 13.66 35.01
C VAL A 231 -9.45 12.20 34.65
N ALA A 232 -10.31 11.98 33.67
CA ALA A 232 -10.57 10.64 33.15
C ALA A 232 -9.36 10.11 32.35
N ASP A 233 -9.20 8.80 32.34
CA ASP A 233 -8.24 8.16 31.44
C ASP A 233 -8.55 8.51 29.99
N HIS A 234 -7.51 8.73 29.19
CA HIS A 234 -7.70 8.99 27.76
C HIS A 234 -6.66 8.25 26.89
N VAL A 235 -7.05 8.03 25.64
CA VAL A 235 -6.27 7.31 24.64
C VAL A 235 -5.83 8.24 23.53
N ILE A 236 -4.56 8.15 23.14
CA ILE A 236 -3.96 8.93 22.05
C ILE A 236 -3.59 8.00 20.92
N TRP A 237 -4.04 8.31 19.70
CA TRP A 237 -3.65 7.61 18.50
C TRP A 237 -2.32 8.12 17.96
N ARG A 238 -1.30 7.24 17.86
CA ARG A 238 0.08 7.64 17.53
C ARG A 238 0.31 8.07 16.08
N TRP A 239 -0.60 7.75 15.16
CA TRP A 239 -0.40 7.87 13.73
C TRP A 239 -1.03 9.12 13.09
N THR A 240 -1.53 10.02 13.90
CA THR A 240 -2.08 11.33 13.50
C THR A 240 -1.50 12.43 14.39
N ALA A 241 -1.37 13.63 13.86
CA ALA A 241 -0.82 14.75 14.62
C ALA A 241 -1.76 15.23 15.74
N ASP A 242 -3.07 15.07 15.55
CA ASP A 242 -4.11 15.44 16.50
C ASP A 242 -4.41 14.35 17.55
N GLY A 243 -3.71 13.23 17.47
CA GLY A 243 -3.93 12.09 18.38
C GLY A 243 -5.25 11.36 18.18
N THR A 244 -6.01 11.64 17.10
CA THR A 244 -7.32 11.04 16.86
C THR A 244 -7.23 9.87 15.86
N TYR A 245 -8.07 8.84 16.09
CA TYR A 245 -8.13 7.70 15.19
C TYR A 245 -8.83 8.04 13.88
N THR A 246 -8.25 7.56 12.77
CA THR A 246 -8.92 7.46 11.48
C THR A 246 -8.69 6.09 10.86
N ALA A 247 -9.69 5.52 10.18
CA ALA A 247 -9.53 4.24 9.47
C ALA A 247 -8.40 4.32 8.40
N LYS A 248 -8.17 5.51 7.83
CA LYS A 248 -7.08 5.77 6.89
C LYS A 248 -5.71 5.64 7.57
N SER A 249 -5.51 6.26 8.73
CA SER A 249 -4.25 6.16 9.47
C SER A 249 -4.01 4.74 9.98
N ALA A 250 -5.07 4.07 10.48
CA ALA A 250 -5.02 2.67 10.91
C ALA A 250 -4.75 1.67 9.76
N TYR A 251 -5.17 1.98 8.56
CA TYR A 251 -4.80 1.19 7.38
C TYR A 251 -3.34 1.42 7.00
N ARG A 252 -2.90 2.67 6.97
CA ARG A 252 -1.54 3.06 6.52
C ARG A 252 -0.45 2.58 7.46
N CYS A 253 -0.64 2.67 8.77
CA CYS A 253 0.36 2.25 9.75
C CYS A 253 0.75 0.76 9.62
N GLN A 254 -0.14 -0.08 9.09
CA GLN A 254 0.15 -1.49 8.84
C GLN A 254 1.17 -1.74 7.69
N PHE A 255 1.60 -0.69 7.01
CA PHE A 255 2.66 -0.73 5.99
C PHE A 255 3.94 -0.02 6.43
N GLU A 256 3.98 0.55 7.66
CA GLU A 256 5.21 1.16 8.17
C GLU A 256 6.28 0.08 8.35
N GLY A 257 7.54 0.46 8.14
CA GLY A 257 8.65 -0.49 8.04
C GLY A 257 8.81 -1.15 6.66
N ALA A 258 7.81 -1.06 5.78
CA ALA A 258 7.99 -1.45 4.38
C ALA A 258 8.86 -0.41 3.67
N LEU A 259 9.78 -0.90 2.82
CA LEU A 259 10.57 -0.01 1.96
C LEU A 259 9.64 0.90 1.16
N ARG A 260 9.84 2.20 1.26
CA ARG A 260 9.17 3.21 0.43
C ARG A 260 9.99 3.38 -0.85
N PRO A 261 9.55 2.79 -1.95
CA PRO A 261 10.32 2.90 -3.18
C PRO A 261 10.25 4.33 -3.74
N ASP A 262 11.30 4.77 -4.42
CA ASP A 262 11.38 6.08 -5.09
C ASP A 262 10.31 6.27 -6.18
N ASP A 263 9.58 5.22 -6.57
CA ASP A 263 8.46 5.26 -7.52
C ASP A 263 7.38 6.29 -7.16
N LYS A 264 7.22 6.60 -5.86
CA LYS A 264 6.26 7.62 -5.42
C LYS A 264 6.53 8.96 -6.08
N THR A 265 7.80 9.34 -6.13
CA THR A 265 8.21 10.64 -6.65
C THR A 265 8.12 10.73 -8.17
N LEU A 266 8.40 9.64 -8.89
CA LEU A 266 8.34 9.63 -10.34
C LEU A 266 6.93 9.36 -10.87
N ILE A 267 6.32 8.23 -10.48
CA ILE A 267 5.11 7.72 -11.14
C ILE A 267 3.86 8.37 -10.57
N TRP A 268 3.68 8.29 -9.24
CA TRP A 268 2.41 8.63 -8.63
C TRP A 268 2.19 10.12 -8.44
N SER A 269 3.26 10.92 -8.28
CA SER A 269 3.15 12.37 -8.16
C SER A 269 3.13 13.10 -9.52
N SER A 270 3.39 12.39 -10.63
CA SER A 270 3.26 12.99 -11.96
C SER A 270 1.78 13.20 -12.33
N LYS A 271 1.48 14.28 -13.06
CA LYS A 271 0.13 14.60 -13.54
C LYS A 271 -0.20 13.94 -14.89
N VAL A 272 0.33 12.73 -15.16
CA VAL A 272 0.11 12.01 -16.40
C VAL A 272 -1.10 11.08 -16.34
N ALA A 273 -1.62 10.67 -17.48
CA ALA A 273 -2.78 9.80 -17.61
C ALA A 273 -2.60 8.45 -16.87
N PRO A 274 -3.66 7.85 -16.32
CA PRO A 274 -3.59 6.57 -15.59
C PRO A 274 -2.94 5.43 -16.38
N ARG A 275 -3.14 5.41 -17.71
CA ARG A 275 -2.51 4.42 -18.62
C ARG A 275 -0.99 4.51 -18.61
N VAL A 276 -0.43 5.71 -18.57
CA VAL A 276 1.02 5.95 -18.53
C VAL A 276 1.57 5.53 -17.17
N LYS A 277 0.89 5.90 -16.07
CA LYS A 277 1.29 5.50 -14.70
C LYS A 277 1.33 3.99 -14.53
N THR A 278 0.31 3.29 -15.03
CA THR A 278 0.23 1.82 -14.94
C THR A 278 1.34 1.16 -15.75
N PHE A 279 1.62 1.66 -16.97
CA PHE A 279 2.74 1.19 -17.78
C PHE A 279 4.08 1.40 -17.07
N LEU A 280 4.37 2.61 -16.61
CA LEU A 280 5.61 2.92 -15.90
C LEU A 280 5.79 2.08 -14.62
N TRP A 281 4.70 1.83 -13.90
CA TRP A 281 4.71 0.98 -12.72
C TRP A 281 5.09 -0.47 -13.04
N LEU A 282 4.61 -0.99 -14.18
CA LEU A 282 5.01 -2.32 -14.70
C LEU A 282 6.45 -2.31 -15.20
N ALA A 283 6.86 -1.29 -15.96
CA ALA A 283 8.20 -1.14 -16.49
C ALA A 283 9.25 -1.05 -15.38
N ALA A 284 9.00 -0.24 -14.35
CA ALA A 284 9.87 -0.12 -13.18
C ALA A 284 10.08 -1.44 -12.41
N ARG A 285 9.21 -2.43 -12.63
CA ARG A 285 9.29 -3.79 -12.07
C ARG A 285 9.77 -4.83 -13.07
N GLY A 286 10.13 -4.42 -14.28
CA GLY A 286 10.48 -5.35 -15.35
C GLY A 286 9.32 -6.29 -15.72
N ARG A 287 8.06 -5.82 -15.65
CA ARG A 287 6.86 -6.64 -15.86
C ARG A 287 5.99 -6.20 -17.05
N CYS A 288 6.43 -5.22 -17.83
CA CYS A 288 5.82 -4.97 -19.14
C CYS A 288 6.13 -6.15 -20.10
N LEU A 289 5.28 -6.32 -21.11
CA LEU A 289 5.35 -7.47 -22.04
C LEU A 289 6.43 -7.24 -23.12
N THR A 290 7.67 -7.11 -22.68
CA THR A 290 8.87 -7.15 -23.49
C THR A 290 9.23 -8.60 -23.85
N ALA A 291 10.12 -8.81 -24.82
CA ALA A 291 10.45 -10.13 -25.35
C ALA A 291 10.85 -11.13 -24.25
N ASP A 292 11.68 -10.72 -23.30
CA ASP A 292 12.08 -11.52 -22.14
C ASP A 292 10.87 -12.01 -21.31
N ASN A 293 9.90 -11.14 -21.05
CA ASN A 293 8.68 -11.49 -20.30
C ASN A 293 7.68 -12.32 -21.13
N LEU A 294 7.67 -12.20 -22.44
CA LEU A 294 6.87 -13.02 -23.34
C LEU A 294 7.38 -14.46 -23.36
N VAL A 295 8.70 -14.65 -23.45
CA VAL A 295 9.33 -15.99 -23.39
C VAL A 295 8.99 -16.72 -22.09
N VAL A 296 9.09 -16.02 -20.93
CA VAL A 296 8.71 -16.61 -19.63
C VAL A 296 7.24 -17.06 -19.59
N ARG A 297 6.39 -16.50 -20.46
CA ARG A 297 4.96 -16.86 -20.59
C ARG A 297 4.66 -17.89 -21.67
N GLY A 298 5.70 -18.44 -22.30
CA GLY A 298 5.55 -19.41 -23.38
C GLY A 298 5.04 -18.80 -24.69
N ILE A 299 5.14 -17.48 -24.85
CA ILE A 299 4.76 -16.77 -26.10
C ILE A 299 6.02 -16.61 -26.94
N ALA A 300 6.05 -17.29 -28.09
CA ALA A 300 7.14 -17.16 -29.03
C ALA A 300 7.26 -15.71 -29.53
N HIS A 301 8.44 -15.13 -29.41
CA HIS A 301 8.72 -13.77 -29.83
C HIS A 301 10.23 -13.60 -30.18
N ASN A 302 10.52 -12.70 -31.09
CA ASN A 302 11.92 -12.36 -31.41
C ASN A 302 12.58 -11.75 -30.16
N PRO A 303 13.69 -12.32 -29.64
CA PRO A 303 14.36 -11.81 -28.45
C PRO A 303 15.06 -10.46 -28.67
N VAL A 304 15.29 -10.05 -29.92
CA VAL A 304 16.06 -8.85 -30.28
C VAL A 304 15.16 -7.61 -30.19
N CYS A 305 15.69 -6.54 -29.63
CA CYS A 305 15.03 -5.23 -29.55
C CYS A 305 14.77 -4.67 -30.96
N LEU A 306 13.51 -4.50 -31.32
CA LEU A 306 13.12 -3.98 -32.64
C LEU A 306 13.45 -2.49 -32.85
N LEU A 307 13.81 -1.72 -31.82
CA LEU A 307 14.22 -0.33 -31.98
C LEU A 307 15.68 -0.19 -32.47
N CYS A 308 16.58 -1.04 -31.98
CA CYS A 308 18.01 -0.95 -32.32
C CYS A 308 18.58 -2.15 -33.11
N LEU A 309 17.85 -3.28 -33.13
CA LEU A 309 18.25 -4.54 -33.80
C LEU A 309 19.59 -5.11 -33.33
N ALA A 310 20.11 -4.69 -32.18
CA ALA A 310 21.47 -4.99 -31.74
C ALA A 310 21.60 -5.71 -30.39
N ALA A 311 20.54 -5.74 -29.58
CA ALA A 311 20.61 -6.30 -28.24
C ALA A 311 19.27 -6.97 -27.84
N PRO A 312 19.28 -7.87 -26.82
CA PRO A 312 18.04 -8.47 -26.29
C PRO A 312 17.08 -7.42 -25.76
N GLU A 313 15.78 -7.63 -26.01
CA GLU A 313 14.74 -6.72 -25.56
C GLU A 313 14.35 -7.00 -24.10
N MET A 314 14.67 -6.06 -23.22
CA MET A 314 14.22 -5.97 -21.84
C MET A 314 13.71 -4.55 -21.56
N ALA A 315 12.89 -4.37 -20.52
CA ALA A 315 12.36 -3.05 -20.18
C ALA A 315 13.46 -2.00 -19.93
N LYS A 316 14.55 -2.38 -19.26
CA LYS A 316 15.70 -1.50 -19.02
C LYS A 316 16.40 -1.14 -20.31
N HIS A 317 16.70 -2.13 -21.17
CA HIS A 317 17.29 -1.88 -22.47
C HIS A 317 16.41 -0.94 -23.28
N LEU A 318 15.15 -1.27 -23.47
CA LEU A 318 14.21 -0.51 -24.29
C LEU A 318 14.11 0.97 -23.90
N LEU A 319 14.06 1.26 -22.59
CA LEU A 319 13.76 2.60 -22.07
C LEU A 319 14.99 3.42 -21.67
N VAL A 320 16.20 2.82 -21.60
CA VAL A 320 17.42 3.49 -21.14
C VAL A 320 18.65 3.16 -21.99
N GLU A 321 18.91 1.87 -22.24
CA GLU A 321 20.18 1.43 -22.80
C GLU A 321 20.20 1.37 -24.33
N CYS A 322 19.02 1.27 -24.95
CA CYS A 322 18.86 1.18 -26.40
C CYS A 322 19.46 2.38 -27.12
N THR A 323 20.24 2.15 -28.18
CA THR A 323 20.86 3.22 -28.96
C THR A 323 19.83 4.17 -29.58
N TYR A 324 18.67 3.65 -30.01
CA TYR A 324 17.57 4.46 -30.48
C TYR A 324 17.04 5.40 -29.39
N THR A 325 16.81 4.86 -28.18
CA THR A 325 16.35 5.62 -27.02
C THR A 325 17.36 6.67 -26.57
N LYS A 326 18.66 6.31 -26.54
CA LYS A 326 19.73 7.26 -26.20
C LYS A 326 19.75 8.44 -27.15
N ARG A 327 19.71 8.19 -28.49
CA ARG A 327 19.67 9.26 -29.49
C ARG A 327 18.47 10.18 -29.30
N LEU A 328 17.31 9.61 -29.01
CA LEU A 328 16.09 10.38 -28.74
C LEU A 328 16.23 11.26 -27.48
N LEU A 329 16.69 10.70 -26.37
CA LEU A 329 16.88 11.42 -25.11
C LEU A 329 17.97 12.49 -25.21
N MET A 330 19.06 12.22 -25.94
CA MET A 330 20.11 13.20 -26.19
C MET A 330 19.56 14.39 -26.98
N GLY A 331 18.76 14.16 -28.03
CA GLY A 331 18.12 15.23 -28.78
C GLY A 331 17.16 16.08 -27.95
N ILE A 332 16.55 15.53 -26.91
CA ILE A 332 15.73 16.28 -25.95
C ILE A 332 16.61 17.11 -25.01
N THR A 333 17.71 16.53 -24.51
CA THR A 333 18.62 17.24 -23.58
C THR A 333 19.43 18.34 -24.26
N ASP A 334 19.69 18.24 -25.57
CA ASP A 334 20.37 19.28 -26.34
C ASP A 334 19.60 20.61 -26.36
N ASN A 335 18.27 20.55 -26.28
CA ASN A 335 17.40 21.73 -26.26
C ASN A 335 17.29 22.39 -24.87
N LEU A 336 17.86 21.81 -23.80
CA LEU A 336 17.60 22.23 -22.42
C LEU A 336 18.72 23.06 -21.76
N GLY A 337 19.82 23.36 -22.46
CA GLY A 337 20.89 24.24 -21.98
C GLY A 337 21.81 23.63 -20.90
N GLY A 338 22.68 24.47 -20.32
CA GLY A 338 23.86 24.04 -19.54
C GLY A 338 23.60 23.24 -18.25
N SER A 339 22.50 23.45 -17.55
CA SER A 339 22.16 22.69 -16.32
C SER A 339 21.90 21.21 -16.57
N PHE A 340 21.63 20.81 -17.81
CA PHE A 340 21.38 19.42 -18.21
C PHE A 340 22.62 18.65 -18.69
N LEU A 341 23.82 19.25 -18.63
CA LEU A 341 25.05 18.60 -19.13
C LEU A 341 25.35 17.27 -18.41
N GLN A 342 25.24 17.23 -17.07
CA GLN A 342 25.45 16.01 -16.30
C GLN A 342 24.37 14.95 -16.61
N LEU A 343 23.14 15.38 -16.81
CA LEU A 343 22.05 14.51 -17.22
C LEU A 343 22.31 13.89 -18.60
N ARG A 344 22.78 14.70 -19.57
CA ARG A 344 23.17 14.24 -20.90
C ARG A 344 24.27 13.18 -20.86
N GLN A 345 25.30 13.38 -20.03
CA GLN A 345 26.36 12.37 -19.82
C GLN A 345 25.79 11.06 -19.25
N MET A 346 24.89 11.14 -18.28
CA MET A 346 24.23 9.95 -17.72
C MET A 346 23.33 9.24 -18.73
N VAL A 347 22.64 9.97 -19.60
CA VAL A 347 21.83 9.41 -20.69
C VAL A 347 22.70 8.70 -21.71
N ALA A 348 23.85 9.28 -22.08
CA ALA A 348 24.80 8.70 -23.02
C ALA A 348 25.44 7.41 -22.48
N ALA A 349 25.81 7.39 -21.20
CA ALA A 349 26.47 6.28 -20.53
C ALA A 349 25.74 5.89 -19.21
N PRO A 350 24.57 5.23 -19.28
CA PRO A 350 23.85 4.78 -18.09
C PRO A 350 24.65 3.74 -17.32
N LEU A 351 24.57 3.76 -15.99
CA LEU A 351 25.29 2.83 -15.11
C LEU A 351 24.77 1.39 -15.31
N PRO A 352 25.62 0.42 -15.66
CA PRO A 352 25.20 -0.93 -16.05
C PRO A 352 24.50 -1.71 -14.94
N SER A 353 24.94 -1.52 -13.69
CA SER A 353 24.47 -2.26 -12.52
C SER A 353 23.12 -1.79 -11.96
N GLN A 354 22.58 -0.67 -12.46
CA GLN A 354 21.34 -0.10 -11.95
C GLN A 354 20.10 -0.71 -12.60
N THR A 355 19.03 -0.86 -11.81
CA THR A 355 17.71 -1.16 -12.36
C THR A 355 17.18 0.05 -13.15
N LEU A 356 16.13 -0.16 -13.97
CA LEU A 356 15.44 0.92 -14.67
C LEU A 356 15.03 2.05 -13.72
N LYS A 357 14.51 1.67 -12.55
CA LYS A 357 14.08 2.56 -11.51
C LYS A 357 15.22 3.37 -10.90
N ASP A 358 16.34 2.71 -10.60
CA ASP A 358 17.53 3.37 -10.02
C ASP A 358 18.10 4.39 -11.00
N ASN A 359 18.09 4.07 -12.30
CA ASN A 359 18.51 4.99 -13.35
C ASN A 359 17.61 6.24 -13.40
N TRP A 360 16.29 6.09 -13.42
CA TRP A 360 15.37 7.22 -13.37
C TRP A 360 15.54 8.07 -12.10
N SER A 361 15.73 7.41 -10.96
CA SER A 361 15.94 8.09 -9.68
C SER A 361 17.26 8.86 -9.65
N ALA A 362 18.32 8.30 -10.25
CA ALA A 362 19.62 8.95 -10.38
C ALA A 362 19.52 10.19 -11.27
N GLN A 363 18.85 10.11 -12.42
CA GLN A 363 18.60 11.26 -13.29
C GLN A 363 17.87 12.38 -12.54
N LEU A 364 16.84 12.05 -11.77
CA LEU A 364 16.05 13.04 -11.00
C LEU A 364 16.82 13.66 -9.83
N ARG A 365 17.88 12.99 -9.34
CA ARG A 365 18.74 13.56 -8.27
C ARG A 365 19.67 14.65 -8.77
N LEU A 366 20.01 14.65 -10.06
CA LEU A 366 20.85 15.68 -10.69
C LEU A 366 20.12 17.02 -10.84
N LEU A 367 18.79 17.03 -10.75
CA LEU A 367 17.95 18.17 -11.06
C LEU A 367 17.19 18.68 -9.82
N GLN A 368 16.89 19.96 -9.79
CA GLN A 368 16.13 20.62 -8.71
C GLN A 368 14.95 21.45 -9.26
N GLY A 369 14.08 21.90 -8.38
CA GLY A 369 13.00 22.83 -8.70
C GLY A 369 12.13 22.42 -9.89
N GLU A 370 11.96 23.33 -10.84
CA GLU A 370 11.15 23.15 -12.05
C GLU A 370 11.81 22.18 -13.05
N GLU A 371 13.13 22.19 -13.18
CA GLU A 371 13.85 21.28 -14.07
C GLU A 371 13.57 19.81 -13.71
N LYS A 372 13.58 19.48 -12.42
CA LYS A 372 13.23 18.17 -11.92
C LYS A 372 11.80 17.77 -12.27
N LYS A 373 10.85 18.70 -12.18
CA LYS A 373 9.44 18.44 -12.53
C LYS A 373 9.29 18.24 -14.04
N THR A 374 9.95 19.07 -14.82
CA THR A 374 9.97 18.99 -16.30
C THR A 374 10.56 17.67 -16.77
N TRP A 375 11.76 17.30 -16.29
CA TRP A 375 12.39 16.04 -16.66
C TRP A 375 11.60 14.81 -16.22
N LYS A 376 10.96 14.87 -15.08
CA LYS A 376 10.05 13.83 -14.62
C LYS A 376 8.87 13.60 -15.58
N SER A 377 8.28 14.67 -16.09
CA SER A 377 7.22 14.58 -17.09
C SER A 377 7.76 14.08 -18.41
N ALA A 378 8.99 14.47 -18.79
CA ALA A 378 9.70 13.97 -19.97
C ALA A 378 9.94 12.47 -19.91
N ILE A 379 10.46 11.94 -18.79
CA ILE A 379 10.63 10.48 -18.59
C ILE A 379 9.31 9.76 -18.82
N CYS A 380 8.21 10.28 -18.26
CA CYS A 380 6.89 9.65 -18.41
C CYS A 380 6.42 9.64 -19.86
N LEU A 381 6.52 10.76 -20.54
CA LEU A 381 6.09 10.91 -21.93
C LEU A 381 6.96 10.08 -22.88
N VAL A 382 8.29 10.23 -22.80
CA VAL A 382 9.23 9.54 -23.69
C VAL A 382 9.13 8.02 -23.52
N SER A 383 9.09 7.53 -22.28
CA SER A 383 8.94 6.09 -22.01
C SER A 383 7.63 5.54 -22.59
N TRP A 384 6.54 6.31 -22.51
CA TRP A 384 5.26 5.93 -23.10
C TRP A 384 5.31 5.92 -24.63
N MET A 385 5.95 6.90 -25.25
CA MET A 385 6.07 6.99 -26.72
C MET A 385 7.00 5.92 -27.28
N LEU A 386 8.10 5.60 -26.60
CA LEU A 386 8.96 4.47 -26.93
C LEU A 386 8.20 3.13 -26.87
N TRP A 387 7.37 2.95 -25.86
CA TRP A 387 6.53 1.77 -25.75
C TRP A 387 5.50 1.69 -26.88
N LYS A 388 4.89 2.82 -27.27
CA LYS A 388 3.98 2.87 -28.43
C LYS A 388 4.72 2.54 -29.72
N GLU A 389 5.91 3.11 -29.93
CA GLU A 389 6.72 2.86 -31.11
C GLU A 389 7.16 1.38 -31.22
N ARG A 390 7.63 0.80 -30.12
CA ARG A 390 7.93 -0.64 -30.05
C ARG A 390 6.72 -1.49 -30.44
N ASN A 391 5.54 -1.17 -29.90
CA ASN A 391 4.31 -1.90 -30.22
C ASN A 391 3.88 -1.70 -31.67
N ASN A 392 4.05 -0.53 -32.25
CA ASN A 392 3.80 -0.30 -33.67
C ASN A 392 4.68 -1.17 -34.55
N ARG A 393 5.97 -1.32 -34.24
CA ARG A 393 6.87 -2.22 -34.97
C ARG A 393 6.46 -3.68 -34.84
N VAL A 394 6.03 -4.10 -33.65
CA VAL A 394 5.63 -5.50 -33.40
C VAL A 394 4.31 -5.87 -34.08
N PHE A 395 3.29 -5.01 -33.95
CA PHE A 395 1.93 -5.38 -34.32
C PHE A 395 1.46 -4.79 -35.65
N ASN A 396 2.00 -3.66 -36.07
CA ASN A 396 1.56 -2.91 -37.24
C ASN A 396 2.62 -2.85 -38.35
N ALA A 397 3.81 -3.44 -38.13
CA ALA A 397 4.97 -3.34 -39.03
C ALA A 397 5.28 -1.88 -39.45
N ALA A 398 4.99 -0.91 -38.58
CA ALA A 398 5.17 0.52 -38.80
C ALA A 398 6.34 1.05 -38.00
N GLU A 399 7.32 1.67 -38.65
CA GLU A 399 8.53 2.19 -38.03
C GLU A 399 8.59 3.71 -38.13
N CYS A 400 9.06 4.35 -37.05
CA CYS A 400 9.44 5.75 -37.04
C CYS A 400 10.97 5.88 -36.89
N THR A 401 11.56 6.79 -37.60
CA THR A 401 12.92 7.26 -37.34
C THR A 401 12.96 8.10 -36.06
N VAL A 402 14.14 8.31 -35.48
CA VAL A 402 14.30 9.15 -34.27
C VAL A 402 13.71 10.57 -34.48
N PRO A 403 13.97 11.28 -35.59
CA PRO A 403 13.37 12.59 -35.85
C PRO A 403 11.84 12.55 -35.94
N GLN A 404 11.28 11.53 -36.60
CA GLN A 404 9.82 11.37 -36.72
C GLN A 404 9.18 11.11 -35.34
N LEU A 405 9.79 10.25 -34.52
CA LEU A 405 9.30 10.01 -33.15
C LEU A 405 9.42 11.26 -32.28
N MET A 406 10.50 12.03 -32.42
CA MET A 406 10.67 13.33 -31.76
C MET A 406 9.52 14.30 -32.12
N GLY A 407 9.15 14.39 -33.41
CA GLY A 407 7.99 15.18 -33.82
C GLY A 407 6.70 14.74 -33.12
N ARG A 408 6.41 13.44 -33.11
CA ARG A 408 5.24 12.88 -32.40
C ARG A 408 5.26 13.14 -30.90
N ILE A 409 6.45 13.14 -30.27
CA ILE A 409 6.60 13.44 -28.85
C ILE A 409 6.28 14.93 -28.60
N LYS A 410 6.74 15.83 -29.46
CA LYS A 410 6.40 17.27 -29.38
C LYS A 410 4.89 17.50 -29.48
N ASP A 411 4.20 16.83 -30.40
CA ASP A 411 2.74 16.94 -30.56
C ASP A 411 1.98 16.36 -29.36
N GLU A 412 2.41 15.21 -28.85
CA GLU A 412 1.83 14.63 -27.63
C GLU A 412 2.10 15.53 -26.41
N ALA A 413 3.29 16.16 -26.32
CA ALA A 413 3.62 17.13 -25.26
C ALA A 413 2.67 18.32 -25.26
N ARG A 414 2.42 18.90 -26.44
CA ARG A 414 1.42 19.99 -26.60
C ARG A 414 0.04 19.55 -26.17
N SER A 415 -0.39 18.33 -26.55
CA SER A 415 -1.68 17.78 -26.13
C SER A 415 -1.77 17.61 -24.61
N TRP A 416 -0.68 17.19 -23.98
CA TRP A 416 -0.62 17.05 -22.52
C TRP A 416 -0.61 18.42 -21.83
N SER A 417 0.07 19.40 -22.39
CA SER A 417 0.07 20.79 -21.91
C SER A 417 -1.32 21.40 -21.98
N ALA A 418 -2.02 21.22 -23.08
CA ALA A 418 -3.42 21.64 -23.23
C ALA A 418 -4.36 20.97 -22.20
N ALA A 419 -4.03 19.76 -21.76
CA ALA A 419 -4.73 19.06 -20.68
C ALA A 419 -4.28 19.44 -19.26
N GLY A 420 -3.46 20.51 -19.09
CA GLY A 420 -3.02 21.06 -17.80
C GLY A 420 -1.72 20.47 -17.24
N ILE A 421 -0.89 19.87 -18.10
CA ILE A 421 0.46 19.39 -17.73
C ILE A 421 1.51 20.36 -18.30
N ASN A 422 1.47 21.58 -17.85
CA ASN A 422 2.13 22.78 -18.42
C ASN A 422 3.69 22.79 -18.42
N LEU A 423 4.33 21.72 -17.95
CA LEU A 423 5.80 21.69 -17.84
C LEU A 423 6.51 21.11 -19.06
N LEU A 424 5.77 20.56 -20.05
CA LEU A 424 6.36 19.87 -21.19
C LEU A 424 6.70 20.79 -22.37
N ASP A 425 6.04 21.94 -22.49
CA ASP A 425 6.30 22.90 -23.55
C ASP A 425 7.74 23.40 -23.49
N ARG A 426 8.26 23.65 -22.27
CA ARG A 426 9.65 24.07 -22.04
C ARG A 426 10.72 23.09 -22.55
N LEU A 427 10.37 21.82 -22.78
CA LEU A 427 11.30 20.83 -23.32
C LEU A 427 11.60 21.03 -24.81
N PHE A 428 10.76 21.77 -25.51
CA PHE A 428 10.76 21.84 -26.95
C PHE A 428 10.72 23.27 -27.49
N GLU A 429 10.62 24.27 -26.62
CA GLU A 429 10.84 25.67 -26.98
C GLU A 429 12.34 25.92 -27.12
N PRO A 430 12.79 26.64 -28.14
CA PRO A 430 14.18 27.06 -28.23
C PRO A 430 14.53 27.94 -27.02
N PRO A 431 15.80 27.88 -26.54
CA PRO A 431 16.26 28.69 -25.42
C PRO A 431 16.14 30.19 -25.67
#